data_1541b93c40498ea22ddb1da720865352
#
_entry.id   1541b93c40498ea22ddb1da720865352
#
_cell.length_a   1.000
_cell.length_b   1.000
_cell.length_c   1.000
_cell.angle_alpha   90.00
_cell.angle_beta   90.00
_cell.angle_gamma   90.00
#
_symmetry.space_group_name_H-M   'P 1'
#
loop_
_entity.id
_entity.type
_entity.pdbx_description
1 polymer ?
#
loop_
_entity_poly.entity_id
_entity_poly.type
_entity_poly.pdbx_seq_one_letter_code
_entity_poly.pdbx_strand_id
1 'polypeptide(L)'
;MSGRELAPYAARPERSRGRRHREPPPRGRSDYQRDRDRIVHSTAFRRLEYKTQVFVNHEGDLFRTRLTHSLEVAQIARSVARSLRLDEDLTEAVALAHDLGHTPFGHTGQDSLNDCMRPYGGFEHNLQSLRV
;
A
#
# COMPACT_ATOMS: atom_id res chain seq x y z
N MET A 1 7.32 -14.93 14.89
CA MET A 1 7.91 -13.75 15.56
C MET A 1 9.40 -13.74 15.35
N SER A 2 9.88 -12.79 14.63
CA SER A 2 11.31 -12.62 14.53
C SER A 2 11.81 -11.98 15.81
N GLY A 3 12.62 -12.69 16.59
CA GLY A 3 13.29 -12.14 17.75
C GLY A 3 14.37 -11.11 17.42
N ARG A 4 14.26 -10.47 16.24
CA ARG A 4 15.22 -9.44 15.86
C ARG A 4 14.87 -8.12 16.51
N GLU A 5 15.82 -7.59 17.22
CA GLU A 5 15.69 -6.28 17.80
C GLU A 5 15.65 -5.22 16.70
N LEU A 6 14.61 -4.38 16.75
CA LEU A 6 14.49 -3.28 15.82
C LEU A 6 15.50 -2.18 16.15
N ALA A 7 15.92 -1.46 15.10
CA ALA A 7 16.82 -0.32 15.29
C ALA A 7 16.16 0.75 16.19
N PRO A 8 16.96 1.55 16.93
CA PRO A 8 16.41 2.56 17.83
C PRO A 8 15.51 3.59 17.14
N TYR A 9 15.76 3.86 15.87
CA TYR A 9 14.99 4.81 15.06
C TYR A 9 13.78 4.18 14.36
N ALA A 10 13.58 2.88 14.49
CA ALA A 10 12.48 2.20 13.82
C ALA A 10 11.13 2.57 14.42
N ALA A 11 10.13 2.69 13.56
CA ALA A 11 8.75 2.85 14.01
C ALA A 11 8.29 1.56 14.70
N ARG A 12 7.54 1.73 15.78
CA ARG A 12 7.04 0.62 16.61
C ARG A 12 5.56 0.79 16.89
N PRO A 13 4.78 -0.30 16.94
CA PRO A 13 3.35 -0.20 17.26
C PRO A 13 3.09 0.50 18.61
N GLU A 14 3.93 0.25 19.61
CA GLU A 14 3.77 0.81 20.96
C GLU A 14 3.98 2.33 21.01
N ARG A 15 4.66 2.89 20.00
CA ARG A 15 4.94 4.33 19.88
C ARG A 15 4.07 5.01 18.83
N SER A 16 3.13 4.29 18.25
CA SER A 16 2.21 4.83 17.26
C SER A 16 1.32 5.90 17.89
N ARG A 17 0.92 6.88 17.09
CA ARG A 17 -0.09 7.87 17.50
C ARG A 17 -1.48 7.29 17.62
N GLY A 18 -1.64 6.01 17.29
CA GLY A 18 -2.92 5.31 17.35
C GLY A 18 -3.76 5.53 16.10
N ARG A 19 -5.04 5.22 16.25
CA ARG A 19 -6.00 5.28 15.15
C ARG A 19 -6.90 6.50 15.28
N ARG A 20 -7.39 6.98 14.15
CA ARG A 20 -8.40 8.05 14.13
C ARG A 20 -9.65 7.64 14.90
N HIS A 21 -10.05 6.38 14.77
CA HIS A 21 -11.15 5.79 15.50
C HIS A 21 -10.62 4.68 16.40
N ARG A 22 -10.91 4.78 17.70
CA ARG A 22 -10.39 3.79 18.66
C ARG A 22 -10.99 2.42 18.41
N GLU A 23 -10.14 1.41 18.52
CA GLU A 23 -10.53 0.01 18.40
C GLU A 23 -9.88 -0.79 19.53
N PRO A 24 -10.49 -1.93 19.94
CA PRO A 24 -9.82 -2.86 20.84
C PRO A 24 -8.51 -3.34 20.22
N PRO A 25 -7.46 -3.59 21.03
CA PRO A 25 -6.21 -4.11 20.50
C PRO A 25 -6.41 -5.47 19.85
N PRO A 26 -5.64 -5.78 18.79
CA PRO A 26 -5.76 -7.07 18.12
C PRO A 26 -5.24 -8.19 19.03
N ARG A 27 -5.82 -9.36 18.87
CA ARG A 27 -5.36 -10.56 19.59
C ARG A 27 -4.39 -11.35 18.72
N GLY A 28 -3.24 -11.71 19.27
CA GLY A 28 -2.27 -12.57 18.62
C GLY A 28 -1.49 -11.95 17.46
N ARG A 29 -1.63 -10.65 17.24
CA ARG A 29 -0.89 -9.92 16.20
C ARG A 29 -0.70 -8.46 16.60
N SER A 30 0.28 -7.79 15.98
CA SER A 30 0.50 -6.36 16.21
C SER A 30 -0.51 -5.50 15.45
N ASP A 31 -0.59 -4.21 15.80
CA ASP A 31 -1.42 -3.25 15.07
C ASP A 31 -1.02 -3.16 13.59
N TYR A 32 0.26 -3.21 13.28
CA TYR A 32 0.76 -3.16 11.91
C TYR A 32 0.40 -4.41 11.11
N GLN A 33 0.42 -5.59 11.75
CA GLN A 33 -0.05 -6.83 11.11
C GLN A 33 -1.54 -6.75 10.81
N ARG A 34 -2.33 -6.20 11.73
CA ARG A 34 -3.76 -5.99 11.49
C ARG A 34 -4.01 -5.06 10.32
N ASP A 35 -3.25 -3.97 10.22
CA ASP A 35 -3.36 -3.03 9.11
C ASP A 35 -3.01 -3.68 7.78
N ARG A 36 -1.92 -4.43 7.74
CA ARG A 36 -1.54 -5.21 6.56
C ARG A 36 -2.66 -6.17 6.14
N ASP A 37 -3.19 -6.92 7.07
CA ASP A 37 -4.24 -7.89 6.78
C ASP A 37 -5.50 -7.20 6.24
N ARG A 38 -5.88 -6.07 6.79
CA ARG A 38 -7.01 -5.28 6.31
C ARG A 38 -6.80 -4.77 4.89
N ILE A 39 -5.60 -4.32 4.57
CA ILE A 39 -5.26 -3.88 3.22
C ILE A 39 -5.40 -5.03 2.25
N VAL A 40 -4.80 -6.18 2.54
CA VAL A 40 -4.84 -7.37 1.67
C VAL A 40 -6.28 -7.83 1.42
N HIS A 41 -7.14 -7.76 2.43
CA HIS A 41 -8.53 -8.20 2.31
C HIS A 41 -9.49 -7.11 1.82
N SER A 42 -8.99 -5.90 1.57
CA SER A 42 -9.84 -4.81 1.09
C SER A 42 -10.24 -4.99 -0.37
N THR A 43 -11.41 -4.49 -0.71
CA THR A 43 -11.87 -4.46 -2.10
C THR A 43 -10.97 -3.58 -2.96
N ALA A 44 -10.49 -2.47 -2.42
CA ALA A 44 -9.59 -1.56 -3.14
C ALA A 44 -8.30 -2.26 -3.56
N PHE A 45 -7.71 -3.08 -2.70
CA PHE A 45 -6.52 -3.86 -3.03
C PHE A 45 -6.79 -4.86 -4.15
N ARG A 46 -7.90 -5.58 -4.08
CA ARG A 46 -8.29 -6.55 -5.10
C ARG A 46 -8.54 -5.93 -6.46
N ARG A 47 -9.04 -4.70 -6.49
CA ARG A 47 -9.27 -3.96 -7.75
C ARG A 47 -7.98 -3.63 -8.51
N LEU A 48 -6.83 -3.66 -7.85
CA LEU A 48 -5.55 -3.45 -8.52
C LEU A 48 -5.25 -4.53 -9.57
N GLU A 49 -5.86 -5.70 -9.46
CA GLU A 49 -5.75 -6.75 -10.46
C GLU A 49 -6.28 -6.32 -11.83
N TYR A 50 -7.27 -5.42 -11.85
CA TYR A 50 -7.89 -4.93 -13.07
C TYR A 50 -7.26 -3.63 -13.59
N LYS A 51 -6.25 -3.11 -12.91
CA LYS A 51 -5.58 -1.87 -13.29
C LYS A 51 -4.22 -2.19 -13.85
N THR A 52 -4.03 -1.90 -15.13
CA THR A 52 -2.75 -2.11 -15.80
C THR A 52 -1.77 -1.06 -15.36
N GLN A 53 -0.59 -1.49 -14.93
CA GLN A 53 0.54 -0.62 -14.82
C GLN A 53 1.11 -0.40 -16.21
N VAL A 54 2.01 0.49 -16.39
CA VAL A 54 2.71 0.64 -17.65
C VAL A 54 3.20 -0.71 -18.10
N PHE A 55 2.72 -1.14 -19.31
CA PHE A 55 3.25 -2.27 -19.84
C PHE A 55 4.04 -1.95 -20.96
N VAL A 56 4.90 -2.62 -21.20
CA VAL A 56 5.03 -3.28 -22.26
C VAL A 56 6.08 -4.26 -22.31
N ASN A 57 5.72 -5.40 -22.40
CA ASN A 57 6.64 -6.42 -22.74
C ASN A 57 6.57 -6.63 -24.24
N HIS A 58 7.61 -6.27 -24.97
CA HIS A 58 7.70 -6.52 -26.41
C HIS A 58 7.71 -8.01 -26.77
N GLU A 59 7.91 -8.87 -25.79
CA GLU A 59 7.99 -10.31 -25.98
C GLU A 59 6.69 -11.03 -25.76
N GLY A 60 5.55 -10.32 -25.74
CA GLY A 60 4.30 -10.99 -25.77
C GLY A 60 3.38 -10.68 -24.64
N ASP A 61 2.91 -11.61 -23.98
CA ASP A 61 1.59 -11.66 -23.41
C ASP A 61 1.54 -11.40 -21.92
N LEU A 62 2.64 -10.95 -21.30
CA LEU A 62 2.69 -10.73 -19.85
C LEU A 62 2.30 -9.30 -19.50
N PHE A 63 1.06 -9.15 -19.07
CA PHE A 63 0.61 -7.89 -18.51
C PHE A 63 0.98 -7.84 -17.05
N ARG A 64 1.64 -6.75 -16.65
CA ARG A 64 1.91 -6.47 -15.26
C ARG A 64 0.76 -5.63 -14.70
N THR A 65 -0.02 -6.22 -13.82
CA THR A 65 -1.09 -5.48 -13.15
C THR A 65 -0.51 -4.71 -11.96
N ARG A 66 -1.27 -3.74 -11.48
CA ARG A 66 -0.88 -2.99 -10.29
C ARG A 66 -0.82 -3.87 -9.04
N LEU A 67 -1.65 -4.90 -8.99
CA LEU A 67 -1.60 -5.88 -7.91
C LEU A 67 -0.25 -6.58 -7.86
N THR A 68 0.21 -7.11 -9.00
CA THR A 68 1.51 -7.79 -9.10
C THR A 68 2.65 -6.85 -8.72
N HIS A 69 2.61 -5.61 -9.22
CA HIS A 69 3.61 -4.60 -8.86
C HIS A 69 3.62 -4.33 -7.36
N SER A 70 2.47 -4.14 -6.73
CA SER A 70 2.39 -3.89 -5.29
C SER A 70 2.95 -5.04 -4.48
N LEU A 71 2.71 -6.29 -4.89
CA LEU A 71 3.27 -7.47 -4.23
C LEU A 71 4.80 -7.52 -4.36
N GLU A 72 5.34 -7.21 -5.54
CA GLU A 72 6.79 -7.18 -5.76
C GLU A 72 7.45 -6.07 -4.95
N VAL A 73 6.87 -4.88 -4.93
CA VAL A 73 7.36 -3.76 -4.13
C VAL A 73 7.36 -4.11 -2.65
N ALA A 74 6.30 -4.74 -2.16
CA ALA A 74 6.22 -5.16 -0.76
C ALA A 74 7.31 -6.18 -0.41
N GLN A 75 7.59 -7.13 -1.29
CA GLN A 75 8.62 -8.13 -1.08
C GLN A 75 10.01 -7.49 -0.98
N ILE A 76 10.34 -6.61 -1.90
CA ILE A 76 11.62 -5.91 -1.92
C ILE A 76 11.74 -5.00 -0.70
N ALA A 77 10.69 -4.25 -0.39
CA ALA A 77 10.67 -3.35 0.75
C ALA A 77 10.87 -4.09 2.08
N ARG A 78 10.25 -5.26 2.25
CA ARG A 78 10.47 -6.10 3.43
C ARG A 78 11.94 -6.51 3.56
N SER A 79 12.59 -6.91 2.47
CA SER A 79 13.99 -7.29 2.48
C SER A 79 14.88 -6.13 2.91
N VAL A 80 14.61 -4.93 2.41
CA VAL A 80 15.33 -3.71 2.82
C VAL A 80 15.09 -3.39 4.29
N ALA A 81 13.83 -3.43 4.73
CA ALA A 81 13.46 -3.18 6.13
C ALA A 81 14.17 -4.16 7.07
N ARG A 82 14.24 -5.42 6.68
CA ARG A 82 14.93 -6.46 7.46
C ARG A 82 16.41 -6.15 7.60
N SER A 83 17.06 -5.74 6.53
CA SER A 83 18.48 -5.37 6.55
C SER A 83 18.76 -4.16 7.42
N LEU A 84 17.84 -3.21 7.47
CA LEU A 84 17.95 -1.98 8.26
C LEU A 84 17.37 -2.13 9.68
N ARG A 85 16.89 -3.30 10.04
CA ARG A 85 16.21 -3.57 11.32
C ARG A 85 15.00 -2.67 11.58
N LEU A 86 14.23 -2.43 10.53
CA LEU A 86 12.95 -1.73 10.59
C LEU A 86 11.79 -2.72 10.74
N ASP A 87 10.61 -2.21 11.10
CA ASP A 87 9.43 -3.06 11.22
C ASP A 87 8.97 -3.54 9.83
N GLU A 88 9.05 -4.83 9.60
CA GLU A 88 8.73 -5.44 8.31
C GLU A 88 7.22 -5.38 8.02
N ASP A 89 6.39 -5.53 9.02
CA ASP A 89 4.93 -5.54 8.86
C ASP A 89 4.41 -4.15 8.47
N LEU A 90 4.92 -3.11 9.10
CA LEU A 90 4.60 -1.74 8.72
C LEU A 90 5.06 -1.44 7.29
N THR A 91 6.28 -1.83 6.96
CA THR A 91 6.85 -1.63 5.63
C THR A 91 6.00 -2.32 4.56
N GLU A 92 5.60 -3.56 4.82
CA GLU A 92 4.73 -4.30 3.92
C GLU A 92 3.36 -3.63 3.77
N ALA A 93 2.75 -3.21 4.87
CA ALA A 93 1.46 -2.53 4.84
C ALA A 93 1.51 -1.25 4.00
N VAL A 94 2.53 -0.43 4.19
CA VAL A 94 2.71 0.81 3.42
C VAL A 94 2.92 0.50 1.94
N ALA A 95 3.76 -0.48 1.63
CA ALA A 95 4.04 -0.87 0.24
C ALA A 95 2.78 -1.40 -0.46
N LEU A 96 1.99 -2.22 0.21
CA LEU A 96 0.74 -2.75 -0.35
C LEU A 96 -0.31 -1.66 -0.52
N ALA A 97 -0.28 -0.62 0.31
CA ALA A 97 -1.28 0.44 0.29
C ALA A 97 -0.98 1.56 -0.70
N HIS A 98 0.24 1.67 -1.21
CA HIS A 98 0.66 2.86 -1.95
C HIS A 98 -0.13 3.14 -3.22
N ASP A 99 -0.70 2.12 -3.85
CA ASP A 99 -1.44 2.24 -5.10
C ASP A 99 -2.96 2.14 -4.93
N LEU A 100 -3.50 2.05 -3.71
CA LEU A 100 -4.93 1.82 -3.48
C LEU A 100 -5.83 2.88 -4.13
N GLY A 101 -5.37 4.12 -4.23
CA GLY A 101 -6.12 5.21 -4.82
C GLY A 101 -5.88 5.42 -6.30
N HIS A 102 -5.14 4.54 -6.95
CA HIS A 102 -4.79 4.70 -8.36
C HIS A 102 -6.02 4.51 -9.27
N THR A 103 -6.11 5.35 -10.30
CA THR A 103 -7.18 5.26 -11.30
C THR A 103 -6.87 4.24 -12.37
N PRO A 104 -7.89 3.67 -13.05
CA PRO A 104 -7.67 2.93 -14.28
C PRO A 104 -7.13 3.86 -15.39
N PHE A 105 -6.52 3.28 -16.40
CA PHE A 105 -5.94 3.99 -17.57
C PHE A 105 -4.78 4.92 -17.26
N GLY A 106 -3.99 4.63 -16.21
CA GLY A 106 -2.73 5.30 -15.91
C GLY A 106 -2.87 6.81 -15.70
N HIS A 107 -1.91 7.58 -16.20
CA HIS A 107 -1.91 9.04 -16.06
C HIS A 107 -3.08 9.69 -16.81
N THR A 108 -3.48 9.15 -17.94
CA THR A 108 -4.63 9.67 -18.69
C THR A 108 -5.91 9.59 -17.87
N GLY A 109 -6.13 8.48 -17.18
CA GLY A 109 -7.28 8.31 -16.30
C GLY A 109 -7.26 9.29 -15.14
N GLN A 110 -6.09 9.49 -14.52
CA GLN A 110 -5.93 10.45 -13.44
C GLN A 110 -6.18 11.88 -13.90
N ASP A 111 -5.61 12.28 -15.03
CA ASP A 111 -5.78 13.63 -15.57
C ASP A 111 -7.24 13.91 -15.89
N SER A 112 -7.92 12.97 -16.51
CA SER A 112 -9.34 13.09 -16.81
C SER A 112 -10.19 13.22 -15.56
N LEU A 113 -9.91 12.40 -14.53
CA LEU A 113 -10.64 12.46 -13.28
C LEU A 113 -10.34 13.76 -12.53
N ASN A 114 -9.09 14.22 -12.54
CA ASN A 114 -8.72 15.48 -11.94
C ASN A 114 -9.47 16.66 -12.59
N ASP A 115 -9.59 16.66 -13.92
CA ASP A 115 -10.36 17.69 -14.62
C ASP A 115 -11.83 17.67 -14.25
N CYS A 116 -12.44 16.49 -14.18
CA CYS A 116 -13.83 16.35 -13.75
C CYS A 116 -14.06 16.79 -12.31
N MET A 117 -13.09 16.56 -11.43
CA MET A 117 -13.18 16.86 -10.01
C MET A 117 -12.68 18.26 -9.66
N ARG A 118 -12.20 19.03 -10.62
CA ARG A 118 -11.65 20.37 -10.39
C ARG A 118 -12.56 21.28 -9.56
N PRO A 119 -13.90 21.34 -9.81
CA PRO A 119 -14.80 22.15 -8.97
C PRO A 119 -14.88 21.68 -7.51
N TYR A 120 -14.44 20.47 -7.22
CA TYR A 120 -14.50 19.83 -5.89
C TYR A 120 -13.13 19.69 -5.23
N GLY A 121 -12.10 20.37 -5.74
CA GLY A 121 -10.75 20.30 -5.20
C GLY A 121 -9.79 19.40 -6.00
N GLY A 122 -10.25 18.82 -7.12
CA GLY A 122 -9.41 17.97 -7.97
C GLY A 122 -9.29 16.53 -7.49
N PHE A 123 -8.40 15.80 -8.14
CA PHE A 123 -8.10 14.41 -7.80
C PHE A 123 -6.59 14.16 -7.89
N GLU A 124 -6.06 13.46 -6.89
CA GLU A 124 -4.68 13.01 -6.87
C GLU A 124 -4.63 11.64 -6.20
N HIS A 125 -3.97 10.65 -6.86
CA HIS A 125 -4.04 9.26 -6.44
C HIS A 125 -3.42 8.97 -5.07
N ASN A 126 -2.38 9.69 -4.68
CA ASN A 126 -1.79 9.51 -3.36
C ASN A 126 -2.74 9.95 -2.25
N LEU A 127 -3.43 11.06 -2.44
CA LEU A 127 -4.46 11.52 -1.50
C LEU A 127 -5.63 10.54 -1.44
N GLN A 128 -6.01 9.97 -2.58
CA GLN A 128 -7.07 8.98 -2.63
C GLN A 128 -6.67 7.69 -1.91
N SER A 129 -5.40 7.29 -1.99
CA SER A 129 -4.90 6.13 -1.24
C SER A 129 -5.07 6.30 0.26
N LEU A 130 -4.92 7.52 0.78
CA LEU A 130 -5.15 7.80 2.19
C LEU A 130 -6.63 7.77 2.59
N ARG A 131 -7.54 8.00 1.65
CA ARG A 131 -8.98 7.98 1.90
C ARG A 131 -9.59 6.58 1.88
N VAL A 132 -8.97 5.69 1.14
CA VAL A 132 -9.41 4.30 1.05
C VAL A 132 -9.12 3.53 2.33
#